data_3ce6fdf9d8efd6bc0eb7e7cb40227ef0
#
_entry.id   3ce6fdf9d8efd6bc0eb7e7cb40227ef0
#
_cell.length_a   1.000
_cell.length_b   1.000
_cell.length_c   1.000
_cell.angle_alpha   90.00
_cell.angle_beta   90.00
_cell.angle_gamma   90.00
#
_symmetry.space_group_name_H-M   'P 1'
#
loop_
_entity.id
_entity.type
_entity.pdbx_description
1 polymer ?
#
loop_
_entity_poly.entity_id
_entity_poly.type
_entity_poly.pdbx_seq_one_letter_code
_entity_poly.pdbx_strand_id
1 'polypeptide(L)'
;DTLLLLLQRTVAGKATLPLLLLVYVTQQNQAGTKSNKNLFIIKTVCSPNEVLVKKRKLSTKSFEAWFYQLPVEVAMALDMNSRQENALRNGVKNTLSKIAIIGSGTLGSALTDHFVREGVTKELVITDFDFLFPHNIGRHILPANKVMTSKVKSIKDLYKGIFGQKLTALEGNYLSLSKQDKERLNNGTQLIIDVSTSIAVERHLAHEQDDKRRCTSFLNPKGDDLVLLMEDTARTHTLDLLEMDYYRNLIEDHRFEHHLEQTEKARTNTFSCREESVILNYENVRILAGILSQQIRKHFLDEKEYLNIWHLNMEDGTVKSLPMSVSVWKQYSFSNVTVYLSSVVEDKMKIMYETSPNAETGGCLFGSYDRDYGIIYIYYMVEAPEDSIHTPVSFVRGFGGLTEEYERITALTYHQVRYLGEWHSHPNMPNRPSAIDEQQFNEMSTEQQSQDLPFIQIIYGKNGLYVRGVM
;
A
#
# COMPACT_ATOMS: atom_id res chain seq x y z
N ASP A 1 -57.99 -3.65 -12.46
CA ASP A 1 -58.49 -3.17 -11.16
C ASP A 1 -57.36 -2.68 -10.24
N THR A 2 -56.22 -3.34 -10.17
CA THR A 2 -55.06 -2.91 -9.35
C THR A 2 -54.46 -1.56 -9.82
N LEU A 3 -54.39 -1.33 -11.12
CA LEU A 3 -53.93 -0.07 -11.71
C LEU A 3 -54.85 1.10 -11.39
N LEU A 4 -56.14 0.83 -11.37
CA LEU A 4 -57.19 1.85 -11.07
C LEU A 4 -57.13 2.27 -9.60
N LEU A 5 -56.89 1.34 -8.68
CA LEU A 5 -56.74 1.61 -7.24
C LEU A 5 -55.49 2.44 -6.95
N LEU A 6 -54.36 2.18 -7.65
CA LEU A 6 -53.14 2.98 -7.59
C LEU A 6 -53.36 4.39 -8.12
N LEU A 7 -54.08 4.55 -9.27
CA LEU A 7 -54.42 5.85 -9.83
C LEU A 7 -55.34 6.66 -8.90
N GLN A 8 -56.34 6.03 -8.25
CA GLN A 8 -57.23 6.71 -7.30
C GLN A 8 -56.49 7.21 -6.05
N ARG A 9 -55.46 6.51 -5.56
CA ARG A 9 -54.67 6.94 -4.42
C ARG A 9 -53.67 8.06 -4.74
N THR A 10 -53.20 8.14 -6.00
CA THR A 10 -52.21 9.14 -6.44
C THR A 10 -52.86 10.47 -6.82
N VAL A 11 -54.15 10.52 -7.13
CA VAL A 11 -54.88 11.68 -7.69
C VAL A 11 -55.50 12.60 -6.63
N ALA A 12 -55.29 12.36 -5.34
CA ALA A 12 -55.75 13.29 -4.28
C ALA A 12 -55.05 14.68 -4.32
N GLY A 13 -54.10 14.90 -5.20
CA GLY A 13 -53.43 16.19 -5.48
C GLY A 13 -53.47 16.50 -6.98
N LYS A 14 -53.56 17.77 -7.36
CA LYS A 14 -53.61 18.33 -8.72
C LYS A 14 -52.46 17.83 -9.61
N ALA A 15 -52.46 16.58 -10.07
CA ALA A 15 -51.40 16.04 -10.90
C ALA A 15 -51.72 16.28 -12.39
N THR A 16 -51.02 17.22 -12.96
CA THR A 16 -50.95 17.50 -14.43
C THR A 16 -49.88 16.69 -15.13
N LEU A 17 -49.17 15.81 -14.40
CA LEU A 17 -48.05 15.02 -14.91
C LEU A 17 -48.55 13.81 -15.72
N PRO A 18 -47.82 13.37 -16.74
CA PRO A 18 -48.13 12.17 -17.49
C PRO A 18 -48.12 10.92 -16.61
N LEU A 19 -48.95 9.92 -16.95
CA LEU A 19 -48.97 8.65 -16.22
C LEU A 19 -47.69 7.86 -16.50
N LEU A 20 -46.99 7.46 -15.43
CA LEU A 20 -45.83 6.57 -15.48
C LEU A 20 -46.24 5.19 -14.97
N LEU A 21 -46.05 4.17 -15.80
CA LEU A 21 -46.24 2.77 -15.47
C LEU A 21 -44.92 2.07 -15.35
N LEU A 22 -44.66 1.42 -14.22
CA LEU A 22 -43.49 0.56 -14.02
C LEU A 22 -43.90 -0.87 -14.39
N VAL A 23 -43.23 -1.42 -15.41
CA VAL A 23 -43.51 -2.77 -15.91
C VAL A 23 -42.28 -3.65 -15.68
N TYR A 24 -42.45 -4.68 -14.87
CA TYR A 24 -41.42 -5.71 -14.69
C TYR A 24 -41.64 -6.81 -15.72
N VAL A 25 -40.63 -7.04 -16.56
CA VAL A 25 -40.61 -8.17 -17.49
C VAL A 25 -39.60 -9.17 -16.98
N THR A 26 -40.04 -10.38 -16.66
CA THR A 26 -39.16 -11.48 -16.30
C THR A 26 -38.81 -12.25 -17.58
N GLN A 27 -37.57 -12.15 -18.03
CA GLN A 27 -37.10 -13.01 -19.11
C GLN A 27 -36.63 -14.34 -18.53
N GLN A 28 -37.07 -15.44 -19.14
CA GLN A 28 -36.44 -16.75 -18.93
C GLN A 28 -35.33 -16.91 -19.95
N ASN A 29 -34.12 -17.30 -19.48
CA ASN A 29 -33.07 -17.69 -20.41
C ASN A 29 -33.41 -19.06 -21.05
N GLN A 30 -32.69 -19.43 -22.11
CA GLN A 30 -32.89 -20.71 -22.84
C GLN A 30 -32.77 -21.95 -21.95
N ALA A 31 -32.17 -21.85 -20.75
CA ALA A 31 -32.04 -22.92 -19.77
C ALA A 31 -33.20 -22.97 -18.75
N GLY A 32 -34.24 -22.16 -18.91
CA GLY A 32 -35.42 -22.16 -18.02
C GLY A 32 -35.17 -21.57 -16.62
N THR A 33 -33.97 -21.05 -16.33
CA THR A 33 -33.66 -20.40 -15.07
C THR A 33 -34.11 -18.94 -15.12
N LYS A 34 -34.71 -18.42 -14.04
CA LYS A 34 -35.12 -17.01 -13.94
C LYS A 34 -33.89 -16.11 -14.03
N SER A 35 -33.68 -15.47 -15.16
CA SER A 35 -32.68 -14.44 -15.30
C SER A 35 -33.33 -13.08 -15.49
N ASN A 36 -32.77 -12.09 -14.86
CA ASN A 36 -33.00 -10.65 -14.98
C ASN A 36 -34.45 -10.14 -15.05
N LYS A 37 -34.80 -9.37 -14.04
CA LYS A 37 -35.99 -8.52 -14.05
C LYS A 37 -35.66 -7.24 -14.82
N ASN A 38 -36.09 -7.14 -16.07
CA ASN A 38 -36.01 -5.89 -16.80
C ASN A 38 -37.12 -4.97 -16.38
N LEU A 39 -36.79 -3.77 -15.92
CA LEU A 39 -37.74 -2.74 -15.56
C LEU A 39 -37.92 -1.78 -16.74
N PHE A 40 -39.16 -1.68 -17.23
CA PHE A 40 -39.53 -0.70 -18.23
C PHE A 40 -40.41 0.37 -17.60
N ILE A 41 -40.16 1.61 -17.99
CA ILE A 41 -41.02 2.74 -17.65
C ILE A 41 -41.82 3.07 -18.90
N ILE A 42 -43.14 2.98 -18.80
CA ILE A 42 -44.06 3.40 -19.84
C ILE A 42 -44.63 4.74 -19.42
N LYS A 43 -44.37 5.75 -20.19
CA LYS A 43 -44.91 7.10 -20.02
C LYS A 43 -46.03 7.32 -21.04
N THR A 44 -47.19 7.64 -20.60
CA THR A 44 -48.33 8.00 -21.48
C THR A 44 -48.37 9.52 -21.69
N VAL A 45 -48.99 9.94 -22.79
CA VAL A 45 -49.26 11.37 -23.04
C VAL A 45 -50.41 11.92 -22.19
N CYS A 46 -51.20 11.04 -21.54
CA CYS A 46 -52.35 11.42 -20.74
C CYS A 46 -51.99 11.54 -19.26
N SER A 47 -52.57 12.53 -18.59
CA SER A 47 -52.55 12.63 -17.14
C SER A 47 -53.41 11.57 -16.46
N PRO A 48 -53.14 11.19 -15.20
CA PRO A 48 -53.99 10.30 -14.43
C PRO A 48 -55.47 10.77 -14.37
N ASN A 49 -55.71 12.09 -14.31
CA ASN A 49 -57.03 12.68 -14.29
C ASN A 49 -57.80 12.43 -15.61
N GLU A 50 -57.14 12.56 -16.75
CA GLU A 50 -57.78 12.29 -18.06
C GLU A 50 -58.18 10.82 -18.16
N VAL A 51 -57.32 9.89 -17.70
CA VAL A 51 -57.62 8.45 -17.66
C VAL A 51 -58.85 8.18 -16.79
N LEU A 52 -58.93 8.78 -15.60
CA LEU A 52 -60.06 8.61 -14.70
C LEU A 52 -61.37 9.21 -15.25
N VAL A 53 -61.32 10.38 -15.88
CA VAL A 53 -62.47 11.02 -16.52
C VAL A 53 -62.97 10.16 -17.67
N LYS A 54 -62.07 9.63 -18.54
CA LYS A 54 -62.46 8.74 -19.63
C LYS A 54 -63.08 7.43 -19.11
N LYS A 55 -62.51 6.83 -18.06
CA LYS A 55 -63.03 5.61 -17.42
C LYS A 55 -64.48 5.81 -16.90
N ARG A 56 -64.80 6.99 -16.33
CA ARG A 56 -66.14 7.31 -15.83
C ARG A 56 -67.16 7.58 -16.93
N LYS A 57 -66.68 8.04 -18.10
CA LYS A 57 -67.58 8.44 -19.20
C LYS A 57 -67.77 7.37 -20.26
N LEU A 58 -66.93 6.37 -20.34
CA LEU A 58 -66.94 5.34 -21.38
C LEU A 58 -67.40 3.99 -20.81
N SER A 59 -68.02 3.17 -21.66
CA SER A 59 -68.18 1.75 -21.34
C SER A 59 -66.83 1.05 -21.21
N THR A 60 -66.79 -0.09 -20.50
CA THR A 60 -65.55 -0.84 -20.32
C THR A 60 -64.86 -1.14 -21.63
N LYS A 61 -65.59 -1.63 -22.63
CA LYS A 61 -65.01 -1.93 -23.97
C LYS A 61 -64.49 -0.69 -24.67
N SER A 62 -65.20 0.41 -24.62
CA SER A 62 -64.79 1.66 -25.24
C SER A 62 -63.60 2.31 -24.52
N PHE A 63 -63.53 2.15 -23.20
CA PHE A 63 -62.40 2.60 -22.42
C PHE A 63 -61.12 1.79 -22.73
N GLU A 64 -61.23 0.49 -22.78
CA GLU A 64 -60.11 -0.40 -23.14
C GLU A 64 -59.58 -0.10 -24.54
N ALA A 65 -60.49 0.02 -25.54
CA ALA A 65 -60.13 0.36 -26.90
C ALA A 65 -59.41 1.71 -26.99
N TRP A 66 -59.85 2.72 -26.28
CA TRP A 66 -59.17 4.01 -26.19
C TRP A 66 -57.85 3.93 -25.47
N PHE A 67 -57.78 3.20 -24.34
CA PHE A 67 -56.57 3.09 -23.53
C PHE A 67 -55.42 2.38 -24.27
N TYR A 68 -55.73 1.31 -25.00
CA TYR A 68 -54.75 0.57 -25.80
C TYR A 68 -54.26 1.33 -27.03
N GLN A 69 -54.95 2.39 -27.44
CA GLN A 69 -54.51 3.25 -28.54
C GLN A 69 -53.71 4.48 -28.09
N LEU A 70 -53.50 4.65 -26.78
CA LEU A 70 -52.74 5.78 -26.28
C LEU A 70 -51.28 5.69 -26.76
N PRO A 71 -50.73 6.76 -27.32
CA PRO A 71 -49.33 6.84 -27.59
C PRO A 71 -48.54 6.67 -26.28
N VAL A 72 -47.51 5.84 -26.31
CA VAL A 72 -46.64 5.58 -25.16
C VAL A 72 -45.21 5.77 -25.55
N GLU A 73 -44.44 6.40 -24.67
CA GLU A 73 -42.97 6.40 -24.70
C GLU A 73 -42.51 5.29 -23.78
N VAL A 74 -41.68 4.39 -24.34
CA VAL A 74 -41.11 3.30 -23.56
C VAL A 74 -39.64 3.65 -23.27
N ALA A 75 -39.29 3.72 -22.00
CA ALA A 75 -37.90 3.88 -21.56
C ALA A 75 -37.48 2.65 -20.75
N MET A 76 -36.32 2.15 -21.00
CA MET A 76 -35.74 1.12 -20.17
C MET A 76 -35.21 1.79 -18.91
N ALA A 77 -35.59 1.29 -17.73
CA ALA A 77 -34.98 1.69 -16.48
C ALA A 77 -33.61 1.01 -16.41
N LEU A 78 -32.58 1.81 -16.47
CA LEU A 78 -31.23 1.31 -16.19
C LEU A 78 -31.02 1.27 -14.67
N ASP A 79 -30.41 0.19 -14.21
CA ASP A 79 -29.95 0.13 -12.83
C ASP A 79 -28.99 1.30 -12.55
N MET A 80 -29.13 1.92 -11.40
CA MET A 80 -28.22 2.96 -10.98
C MET A 80 -26.84 2.34 -10.78
N ASN A 81 -25.81 2.97 -11.34
CA ASN A 81 -24.45 2.59 -11.07
C ASN A 81 -24.15 2.82 -9.58
N SER A 82 -24.11 1.76 -8.80
CA SER A 82 -23.90 1.81 -7.38
C SER A 82 -22.67 1.00 -6.96
N ARG A 83 -22.07 1.41 -5.85
CA ARG A 83 -20.96 0.66 -5.24
C ARG A 83 -21.36 -0.80 -4.94
N GLN A 84 -22.55 -1.02 -4.43
CA GLN A 84 -23.03 -2.37 -4.09
C GLN A 84 -23.16 -3.25 -5.32
N GLU A 85 -23.75 -2.70 -6.38
CA GLU A 85 -23.85 -3.41 -7.65
C GLU A 85 -22.47 -3.71 -8.26
N ASN A 86 -21.56 -2.73 -8.18
CA ASN A 86 -20.17 -2.94 -8.61
C ASN A 86 -19.50 -4.07 -7.80
N ALA A 87 -19.65 -4.08 -6.47
CA ALA A 87 -19.09 -5.14 -5.63
C ALA A 87 -19.65 -6.53 -6.00
N LEU A 88 -20.96 -6.61 -6.24
CA LEU A 88 -21.63 -7.85 -6.63
C LEU A 88 -21.13 -8.37 -7.98
N ARG A 89 -21.06 -7.51 -9.00
CA ARG A 89 -20.62 -7.86 -10.35
C ARG A 89 -19.14 -8.25 -10.41
N ASN A 90 -18.31 -7.70 -9.53
CA ASN A 90 -16.88 -8.04 -9.41
C ASN A 90 -16.60 -9.17 -8.41
N GLY A 91 -17.63 -9.80 -7.83
CA GLY A 91 -17.46 -10.91 -6.89
C GLY A 91 -16.79 -10.53 -5.58
N VAL A 92 -16.86 -9.24 -5.18
CA VAL A 92 -16.29 -8.74 -3.93
C VAL A 92 -17.19 -9.17 -2.78
N LYS A 93 -16.76 -10.20 -2.03
CA LYS A 93 -17.53 -10.77 -0.91
C LYS A 93 -17.41 -9.93 0.36
N ASN A 94 -16.20 -9.46 0.66
CA ASN A 94 -15.90 -8.67 1.86
C ASN A 94 -15.57 -7.24 1.46
N THR A 95 -16.35 -6.28 1.94
CA THR A 95 -16.12 -4.86 1.71
C THR A 95 -15.60 -4.21 2.98
N LEU A 96 -14.58 -3.38 2.84
CA LEU A 96 -14.04 -2.55 3.91
C LEU A 96 -14.96 -1.35 4.17
N SER A 97 -15.03 -0.92 5.42
CA SER A 97 -15.86 0.25 5.75
C SER A 97 -15.22 1.52 5.23
N LYS A 98 -13.94 1.72 5.56
CA LYS A 98 -13.18 2.90 5.17
C LYS A 98 -11.72 2.58 4.96
N ILE A 99 -11.16 3.09 3.87
CA ILE A 99 -9.74 3.01 3.50
C ILE A 99 -9.22 4.41 3.26
N ALA A 100 -7.96 4.66 3.63
CA ALA A 100 -7.24 5.85 3.26
C ALA A 100 -6.08 5.50 2.31
N ILE A 101 -5.90 6.27 1.24
CA ILE A 101 -4.77 6.16 0.30
C ILE A 101 -3.97 7.46 0.35
N ILE A 102 -2.69 7.35 0.63
CA ILE A 102 -1.73 8.45 0.62
C ILE A 102 -0.93 8.37 -0.68
N GLY A 103 -0.97 9.42 -1.47
CA GLY A 103 -0.41 9.47 -2.81
C GLY A 103 -1.42 9.11 -3.91
N SER A 104 -1.60 10.01 -4.87
CA SER A 104 -2.48 9.84 -6.02
C SER A 104 -1.70 9.97 -7.34
N GLY A 105 -0.46 9.52 -7.32
CA GLY A 105 0.40 9.42 -8.51
C GLY A 105 -0.02 8.27 -9.43
N THR A 106 0.93 7.73 -10.15
CA THR A 106 0.74 6.65 -11.12
C THR A 106 0.05 5.43 -10.51
N LEU A 107 0.65 4.85 -9.46
CA LEU A 107 0.12 3.65 -8.80
C LEU A 107 -1.13 3.97 -7.97
N GLY A 108 -1.12 5.06 -7.19
CA GLY A 108 -2.23 5.43 -6.31
C GLY A 108 -3.50 5.79 -7.05
N SER A 109 -3.40 6.46 -8.21
CA SER A 109 -4.58 6.74 -9.05
C SER A 109 -5.16 5.46 -9.65
N ALA A 110 -4.31 4.52 -10.11
CA ALA A 110 -4.74 3.24 -10.65
C ALA A 110 -5.39 2.36 -9.56
N LEU A 111 -4.80 2.30 -8.36
CA LEU A 111 -5.37 1.58 -7.22
C LEU A 111 -6.73 2.17 -6.81
N THR A 112 -6.86 3.50 -6.79
CA THR A 112 -8.13 4.19 -6.53
C THR A 112 -9.19 3.80 -7.55
N ASP A 113 -8.85 3.74 -8.84
CA ASP A 113 -9.73 3.30 -9.92
C ASP A 113 -10.25 1.88 -9.68
N HIS A 114 -9.37 0.95 -9.34
CA HIS A 114 -9.74 -0.43 -9.00
C HIS A 114 -10.71 -0.47 -7.82
N PHE A 115 -10.37 0.17 -6.70
CA PHE A 115 -11.19 0.13 -5.49
C PHE A 115 -12.60 0.69 -5.69
N VAL A 116 -12.70 1.79 -6.44
CA VAL A 116 -14.00 2.43 -6.71
C VAL A 116 -14.83 1.60 -7.69
N ARG A 117 -14.22 1.14 -8.80
CA ARG A 117 -14.94 0.33 -9.81
C ARG A 117 -15.37 -1.04 -9.30
N GLU A 118 -14.55 -1.64 -8.46
CA GLU A 118 -14.87 -2.94 -7.84
C GLU A 118 -15.79 -2.81 -6.61
N GLY A 119 -16.01 -1.60 -6.10
CA GLY A 119 -16.85 -1.37 -4.93
C GLY A 119 -16.26 -1.92 -3.62
N VAL A 120 -14.93 -1.97 -3.51
CA VAL A 120 -14.17 -2.59 -2.41
C VAL A 120 -14.47 -1.96 -1.05
N THR A 121 -14.69 -0.65 -0.99
CA THR A 121 -14.92 0.08 0.26
C THR A 121 -16.13 0.99 0.18
N LYS A 122 -16.79 1.23 1.32
CA LYS A 122 -17.91 2.18 1.40
C LYS A 122 -17.42 3.62 1.37
N GLU A 123 -16.31 3.89 2.04
CA GLU A 123 -15.68 5.20 2.09
C GLU A 123 -14.20 5.08 1.72
N LEU A 124 -13.76 5.93 0.80
CA LEU A 124 -12.38 6.07 0.39
C LEU A 124 -11.94 7.50 0.65
N VAL A 125 -10.82 7.67 1.36
CA VAL A 125 -10.15 8.96 1.54
C VAL A 125 -8.86 8.92 0.74
N ILE A 126 -8.63 9.91 -0.11
CA ILE A 126 -7.40 10.04 -0.87
C ILE A 126 -6.72 11.37 -0.52
N THR A 127 -5.42 11.35 -0.33
CA THR A 127 -4.63 12.56 -0.08
C THR A 127 -3.44 12.66 -1.01
N ASP A 128 -3.22 13.84 -1.56
CA ASP A 128 -2.07 14.21 -2.37
C ASP A 128 -1.99 15.74 -2.44
N PHE A 129 -0.79 16.29 -2.53
CA PHE A 129 -0.59 17.74 -2.66
C PHE A 129 -0.38 18.20 -4.10
N ASP A 130 -0.23 17.24 -5.03
CA ASP A 130 0.16 17.55 -6.40
C ASP A 130 -0.99 17.95 -7.32
N PHE A 131 -0.62 18.71 -8.35
CA PHE A 131 -1.41 18.95 -9.54
C PHE A 131 -1.10 17.92 -10.63
N LEU A 132 -2.03 17.74 -11.55
CA LEU A 132 -1.80 16.92 -12.74
C LEU A 132 -1.00 17.73 -13.77
N PHE A 133 0.18 17.25 -14.11
CA PHE A 133 1.03 17.86 -15.14
C PHE A 133 0.98 17.10 -16.48
N PRO A 134 1.37 17.74 -17.61
CA PRO A 134 1.34 17.09 -18.92
C PRO A 134 2.07 15.75 -18.97
N HIS A 135 3.22 15.61 -18.31
CA HIS A 135 4.02 14.38 -18.27
C HIS A 135 3.35 13.24 -17.47
N ASN A 136 2.36 13.54 -16.64
CA ASN A 136 1.62 12.51 -15.91
C ASN A 136 0.57 11.79 -16.79
N ILE A 137 0.09 12.43 -17.85
CA ILE A 137 -1.06 11.95 -18.66
C ILE A 137 -0.82 10.53 -19.20
N GLY A 138 0.41 10.22 -19.62
CA GLY A 138 0.73 8.91 -20.17
C GLY A 138 0.58 7.74 -19.18
N ARG A 139 0.47 8.01 -17.87
CA ARG A 139 0.45 6.97 -16.84
C ARG A 139 -0.57 7.21 -15.71
N HIS A 140 -1.37 8.26 -15.79
CA HIS A 140 -2.39 8.61 -14.80
C HIS A 140 -3.80 8.29 -15.32
N ILE A 141 -4.76 8.01 -14.41
CA ILE A 141 -6.16 7.72 -14.81
C ILE A 141 -6.93 8.96 -15.31
N LEU A 142 -6.48 10.15 -14.95
CA LEU A 142 -7.15 11.40 -15.33
C LEU A 142 -6.85 11.77 -16.80
N PRO A 143 -7.86 12.27 -17.52
CA PRO A 143 -7.69 12.70 -18.90
C PRO A 143 -6.97 14.05 -19.04
N ALA A 144 -6.46 14.36 -20.23
CA ALA A 144 -5.67 15.55 -20.53
C ALA A 144 -6.36 16.90 -20.22
N ASN A 145 -7.70 16.95 -20.26
CA ASN A 145 -8.46 18.15 -19.90
C ASN A 145 -8.45 18.48 -18.38
N LYS A 146 -7.78 17.64 -17.56
CA LYS A 146 -7.55 17.86 -16.13
C LYS A 146 -6.14 18.35 -15.81
N VAL A 147 -5.31 18.61 -16.82
CA VAL A 147 -3.99 19.21 -16.61
C VAL A 147 -4.11 20.54 -15.84
N MET A 148 -3.17 20.78 -14.93
CA MET A 148 -3.14 21.94 -14.02
C MET A 148 -4.30 21.98 -13.00
N THR A 149 -4.94 20.83 -12.74
CA THR A 149 -5.92 20.70 -11.63
C THR A 149 -5.39 19.76 -10.55
N SER A 150 -5.91 19.90 -9.34
CA SER A 150 -5.59 19.00 -8.22
C SER A 150 -5.91 17.55 -8.59
N LYS A 151 -4.93 16.64 -8.42
CA LYS A 151 -5.10 15.21 -8.69
C LYS A 151 -6.27 14.63 -7.90
N VAL A 152 -6.30 14.83 -6.59
CA VAL A 152 -7.32 14.22 -5.71
C VAL A 152 -8.72 14.77 -5.95
N LYS A 153 -8.87 16.08 -6.19
CA LYS A 153 -10.19 16.66 -6.52
C LYS A 153 -10.71 16.14 -7.85
N SER A 154 -9.84 16.07 -8.85
CA SER A 154 -10.22 15.57 -10.18
C SER A 154 -10.59 14.09 -10.17
N ILE A 155 -9.90 13.26 -9.36
CA ILE A 155 -10.28 11.85 -9.12
C ILE A 155 -11.65 11.77 -8.44
N LYS A 156 -11.89 12.59 -7.41
CA LYS A 156 -13.21 12.65 -6.75
C LYS A 156 -14.32 12.99 -7.73
N ASP A 157 -14.10 13.98 -8.60
CA ASP A 157 -15.09 14.38 -9.62
C ASP A 157 -15.34 13.27 -10.65
N LEU A 158 -14.31 12.51 -11.02
CA LEU A 158 -14.42 11.40 -11.97
C LEU A 158 -15.44 10.34 -11.50
N TYR A 159 -15.51 10.08 -10.20
CA TYR A 159 -16.37 9.04 -9.62
C TYR A 159 -17.65 9.56 -8.95
N LYS A 160 -17.97 10.83 -9.10
CA LYS A 160 -19.14 11.47 -8.48
C LYS A 160 -20.48 10.80 -8.79
N GLY A 161 -20.57 10.10 -9.95
CA GLY A 161 -21.80 9.44 -10.40
C GLY A 161 -22.08 8.06 -9.79
N ILE A 162 -21.18 7.51 -8.94
CA ILE A 162 -21.38 6.19 -8.35
C ILE A 162 -22.17 6.32 -7.04
N PHE A 163 -23.42 5.87 -7.07
CA PHE A 163 -24.27 5.93 -5.89
C PHE A 163 -23.76 5.02 -4.75
N GLY A 164 -23.78 5.54 -3.52
CA GLY A 164 -23.32 4.79 -2.34
C GLY A 164 -21.79 4.69 -2.19
N GLN A 165 -21.01 5.31 -3.10
CA GLN A 165 -19.58 5.48 -2.95
C GLN A 165 -19.27 6.85 -2.33
N LYS A 166 -18.68 6.86 -1.14
CA LYS A 166 -18.17 8.09 -0.54
C LYS A 166 -16.67 8.21 -0.85
N LEU A 167 -16.30 9.24 -1.60
CA LEU A 167 -14.90 9.58 -1.91
C LEU A 167 -14.58 10.96 -1.35
N THR A 168 -13.63 11.01 -0.41
CA THR A 168 -13.14 12.24 0.21
C THR A 168 -11.75 12.56 -0.33
N ALA A 169 -11.57 13.74 -0.88
CA ALA A 169 -10.29 14.25 -1.37
C ALA A 169 -9.73 15.26 -0.38
N LEU A 170 -8.50 15.03 0.08
CA LEU A 170 -7.73 15.91 0.94
C LEU A 170 -6.55 16.46 0.17
N GLU A 171 -6.54 17.76 -0.09
CA GLU A 171 -5.40 18.42 -0.74
C GLU A 171 -4.35 18.79 0.28
N GLY A 172 -3.20 18.16 0.23
CA GLY A 172 -2.09 18.49 1.10
C GLY A 172 -1.07 17.35 1.22
N ASN A 173 0.12 17.73 1.65
CA ASN A 173 1.12 16.75 2.05
C ASN A 173 0.65 16.11 3.36
N TYR A 174 0.65 14.77 3.41
CA TYR A 174 0.21 13.99 4.56
C TYR A 174 0.86 14.42 5.87
N LEU A 175 2.16 14.69 5.87
CA LEU A 175 2.91 15.10 7.06
C LEU A 175 2.47 16.46 7.61
N SER A 176 1.93 17.33 6.76
CA SER A 176 1.50 18.68 7.11
C SER A 176 -0.01 18.92 7.01
N LEU A 177 -0.81 17.86 6.92
CA LEU A 177 -2.27 17.96 6.93
C LEU A 177 -2.76 18.66 8.22
N SER A 178 -3.81 19.47 8.09
CA SER A 178 -4.48 20.07 9.23
C SER A 178 -4.99 18.99 10.19
N LYS A 179 -5.09 19.31 11.49
CA LYS A 179 -5.66 18.40 12.49
C LYS A 179 -7.03 17.88 12.06
N GLN A 180 -7.88 18.74 11.50
CA GLN A 180 -9.21 18.37 11.01
C GLN A 180 -9.14 17.38 9.84
N ASP A 181 -8.19 17.53 8.92
CA ASP A 181 -8.04 16.63 7.79
C ASP A 181 -7.40 15.31 8.20
N LYS A 182 -6.46 15.31 9.15
CA LYS A 182 -5.95 14.08 9.79
C LYS A 182 -7.08 13.32 10.50
N GLU A 183 -7.96 14.00 11.22
CA GLU A 183 -9.14 13.38 11.83
C GLU A 183 -10.09 12.80 10.78
N ARG A 184 -10.34 13.52 9.68
CA ARG A 184 -11.15 13.01 8.56
C ARG A 184 -10.54 11.78 7.90
N LEU A 185 -9.22 11.74 7.76
CA LEU A 185 -8.50 10.60 7.23
C LEU A 185 -8.59 9.42 8.20
N ASN A 186 -8.30 9.63 9.46
CA ASN A 186 -8.11 8.58 10.46
C ASN A 186 -9.40 8.02 11.07
N ASN A 187 -10.44 8.84 11.25
CA ASN A 187 -11.65 8.40 11.95
C ASN A 187 -12.40 7.28 11.20
N GLY A 188 -12.48 6.09 11.79
CA GLY A 188 -13.12 4.91 11.23
C GLY A 188 -12.34 4.24 10.09
N THR A 189 -11.13 4.66 9.81
CA THR A 189 -10.24 4.03 8.81
C THR A 189 -9.71 2.71 9.34
N GLN A 190 -9.88 1.65 8.55
CA GLN A 190 -9.44 0.29 8.87
C GLN A 190 -8.05 -0.01 8.30
N LEU A 191 -7.72 0.59 7.16
CA LEU A 191 -6.45 0.41 6.47
C LEU A 191 -5.97 1.73 5.89
N ILE A 192 -4.71 2.05 6.14
CA ILE A 192 -3.99 3.16 5.50
C ILE A 192 -3.02 2.55 4.48
N ILE A 193 -3.09 3.00 3.24
CA ILE A 193 -2.25 2.54 2.15
C ILE A 193 -1.37 3.70 1.71
N ASP A 194 -0.07 3.56 1.89
CA ASP A 194 0.90 4.52 1.37
C ASP A 194 1.42 4.07 0.00
N VAL A 195 1.21 4.90 -1.00
CA VAL A 195 1.76 4.76 -2.35
C VAL A 195 2.39 6.09 -2.82
N SER A 196 2.81 6.90 -1.85
CA SER A 196 3.44 8.20 -2.10
C SER A 196 4.91 8.09 -2.52
N THR A 197 5.54 6.93 -2.30
CA THR A 197 7.00 6.71 -2.46
C THR A 197 7.87 7.62 -1.58
N SER A 198 7.30 8.17 -0.50
CA SER A 198 8.00 9.06 0.44
C SER A 198 8.44 8.30 1.69
N ILE A 199 9.74 8.12 1.87
CA ILE A 199 10.31 7.50 3.07
C ILE A 199 9.86 8.22 4.34
N ALA A 200 9.79 9.55 4.32
CA ALA A 200 9.33 10.32 5.48
C ALA A 200 7.87 10.03 5.86
N VAL A 201 6.98 9.82 4.89
CA VAL A 201 5.58 9.41 5.14
C VAL A 201 5.55 8.01 5.74
N GLU A 202 6.29 7.07 5.19
CA GLU A 202 6.37 5.70 5.66
C GLU A 202 6.89 5.62 7.10
N ARG A 203 7.99 6.32 7.43
CA ARG A 203 8.54 6.43 8.80
C ARG A 203 7.52 7.02 9.76
N HIS A 204 6.87 8.11 9.37
CA HIS A 204 5.83 8.73 10.20
C HIS A 204 4.69 7.75 10.48
N LEU A 205 4.21 7.03 9.47
CA LEU A 205 3.17 6.02 9.61
C LEU A 205 3.61 4.86 10.53
N ALA A 206 4.84 4.39 10.40
CA ALA A 206 5.39 3.32 11.23
C ALA A 206 5.34 3.68 12.73
N HIS A 207 5.62 4.94 13.06
CA HIS A 207 5.74 5.40 14.45
C HIS A 207 4.48 6.05 15.03
N GLU A 208 3.40 6.23 14.24
CA GLU A 208 2.11 6.69 14.79
C GLU A 208 1.53 5.68 15.78
N GLN A 209 1.16 6.17 16.97
CA GLN A 209 0.62 5.36 18.05
C GLN A 209 -0.90 5.24 17.94
N ASP A 210 -1.37 4.38 17.07
CA ASP A 210 -2.78 4.04 16.91
C ASP A 210 -2.94 2.56 16.51
N ASP A 211 -4.17 2.08 16.38
CA ASP A 211 -4.55 0.71 16.08
C ASP A 211 -4.79 0.42 14.59
N LYS A 212 -4.49 1.37 13.71
CA LYS A 212 -4.77 1.21 12.28
C LYS A 212 -3.68 0.40 11.61
N ARG A 213 -4.10 -0.60 10.87
CA ARG A 213 -3.20 -1.38 10.04
C ARG A 213 -2.73 -0.55 8.84
N ARG A 214 -1.49 -0.71 8.45
CA ARG A 214 -0.88 0.03 7.36
C ARG A 214 -0.24 -0.89 6.35
N CYS A 215 -0.16 -0.42 5.12
CA CYS A 215 0.69 -1.01 4.10
C CYS A 215 1.31 0.07 3.23
N THR A 216 2.50 -0.20 2.72
CA THR A 216 3.14 0.61 1.68
C THR A 216 3.37 -0.22 0.43
N SER A 217 3.30 0.42 -0.73
CA SER A 217 3.56 -0.24 -2.00
C SER A 217 4.18 0.71 -3.01
N PHE A 218 5.15 0.19 -3.75
CA PHE A 218 5.88 0.95 -4.76
C PHE A 218 6.33 0.03 -5.89
N LEU A 219 6.73 0.64 -7.00
CA LEU A 219 7.35 -0.04 -8.14
C LEU A 219 8.87 0.13 -8.07
N ASN A 220 9.60 -0.88 -8.55
CA ASN A 220 11.03 -0.76 -8.75
C ASN A 220 11.37 0.27 -9.85
N PRO A 221 12.65 0.67 -10.03
CA PRO A 221 13.05 1.64 -11.03
C PRO A 221 12.70 1.25 -12.47
N LYS A 222 12.63 -0.04 -12.79
CA LYS A 222 12.25 -0.55 -14.13
C LYS A 222 10.74 -0.57 -14.34
N GLY A 223 9.95 -0.54 -13.27
CA GLY A 223 8.47 -0.59 -13.34
C GLY A 223 7.92 -1.97 -13.69
N ASP A 224 8.71 -3.02 -13.55
CA ASP A 224 8.36 -4.42 -13.76
C ASP A 224 8.17 -5.21 -12.47
N ASP A 225 8.61 -4.65 -11.33
CA ASP A 225 8.38 -5.22 -10.01
C ASP A 225 7.45 -4.34 -9.17
N LEU A 226 6.49 -5.00 -8.51
CA LEU A 226 5.61 -4.40 -7.51
C LEU A 226 5.99 -4.91 -6.13
N VAL A 227 6.27 -4.02 -5.20
CA VAL A 227 6.54 -4.33 -3.79
C VAL A 227 5.30 -4.05 -2.95
N LEU A 228 4.97 -4.93 -2.02
CA LEU A 228 3.95 -4.71 -0.99
C LEU A 228 4.50 -5.10 0.38
N LEU A 229 4.50 -4.14 1.29
CA LEU A 229 4.77 -4.28 2.71
C LEU A 229 3.46 -4.04 3.45
N MET A 230 3.00 -4.99 4.27
CA MET A 230 1.77 -4.83 5.07
C MET A 230 2.03 -5.27 6.50
N GLU A 231 1.74 -4.39 7.46
CA GLU A 231 1.87 -4.67 8.89
C GLU A 231 0.95 -5.82 9.32
N ASP A 232 1.29 -6.51 10.40
CA ASP A 232 0.35 -7.36 11.12
C ASP A 232 -0.70 -6.51 11.86
N THR A 233 -1.79 -7.14 12.33
CA THR A 233 -2.88 -6.42 13.02
C THR A 233 -2.49 -5.89 14.39
N ALA A 234 -1.50 -6.50 15.04
CA ALA A 234 -0.97 -6.06 16.34
C ALA A 234 0.13 -4.99 16.17
N ARG A 235 0.57 -4.74 14.93
CA ARG A 235 1.66 -3.84 14.61
C ARG A 235 2.97 -4.17 15.33
N THR A 236 3.26 -5.45 15.43
CA THR A 236 4.56 -5.95 15.93
C THR A 236 5.63 -5.86 14.84
N HIS A 237 5.20 -5.91 13.56
CA HIS A 237 6.02 -5.64 12.37
C HIS A 237 5.50 -4.38 11.69
N THR A 238 6.02 -3.24 12.12
CA THR A 238 5.72 -1.92 11.55
C THR A 238 6.37 -1.75 10.17
N LEU A 239 5.93 -0.75 9.39
CA LEU A 239 6.41 -0.54 8.02
C LEU A 239 7.94 -0.40 7.94
N ASP A 240 8.54 0.31 8.89
CA ASP A 240 10.00 0.47 8.98
C ASP A 240 10.73 -0.85 9.17
N LEU A 241 10.24 -1.74 10.06
CA LEU A 241 10.83 -3.07 10.27
C LEU A 241 10.68 -3.96 9.03
N LEU A 242 9.54 -3.88 8.35
CA LEU A 242 9.32 -4.60 7.08
C LEU A 242 10.20 -4.08 5.95
N GLU A 243 10.46 -2.77 5.89
CA GLU A 243 11.41 -2.20 4.92
C GLU A 243 12.83 -2.68 5.19
N MET A 244 13.24 -2.82 6.46
CA MET A 244 14.56 -3.40 6.80
C MET A 244 14.65 -4.86 6.37
N ASP A 245 13.60 -5.65 6.56
CA ASP A 245 13.56 -7.02 6.03
C ASP A 245 13.55 -7.06 4.50
N TYR A 246 12.93 -6.10 3.83
CA TYR A 246 13.01 -5.97 2.38
C TYR A 246 14.47 -5.79 1.93
N TYR A 247 15.24 -4.85 2.52
CA TYR A 247 16.64 -4.68 2.17
C TYR A 247 17.51 -5.92 2.49
N ARG A 248 17.25 -6.60 3.63
CA ARG A 248 17.91 -7.84 3.95
C ARG A 248 17.71 -8.91 2.89
N ASN A 249 16.46 -9.13 2.44
CA ASN A 249 16.17 -10.09 1.38
C ASN A 249 16.85 -9.72 0.05
N LEU A 250 16.96 -8.44 -0.30
CA LEU A 250 17.69 -8.00 -1.50
C LEU A 250 19.18 -8.39 -1.45
N ILE A 251 19.78 -8.40 -0.25
CA ILE A 251 21.19 -8.78 -0.07
C ILE A 251 21.38 -10.30 -0.11
N GLU A 252 20.46 -11.05 0.53
CA GLU A 252 20.62 -12.49 0.79
C GLU A 252 20.13 -13.38 -0.36
N ASP A 253 19.25 -12.88 -1.24
CA ASP A 253 18.56 -13.67 -2.27
C ASP A 253 18.90 -13.20 -3.68
N HIS A 254 19.63 -14.02 -4.43
CA HIS A 254 20.06 -13.74 -5.82
C HIS A 254 18.91 -13.44 -6.78
N ARG A 255 17.68 -13.84 -6.46
CA ARG A 255 16.50 -13.51 -7.28
C ARG A 255 16.27 -12.01 -7.43
N PHE A 256 16.83 -11.21 -6.51
CA PHE A 256 16.65 -9.76 -6.44
C PHE A 256 17.87 -8.96 -6.88
N GLU A 257 18.91 -9.61 -7.42
CA GLU A 257 20.18 -8.97 -7.79
C GLU A 257 20.02 -7.75 -8.71
N HIS A 258 19.00 -7.77 -9.58
CA HIS A 258 18.73 -6.70 -10.55
C HIS A 258 17.52 -5.83 -10.21
N HIS A 259 16.94 -6.02 -9.01
CA HIS A 259 15.67 -5.39 -8.63
C HIS A 259 15.74 -3.86 -8.56
N LEU A 260 16.81 -3.30 -7.99
CA LEU A 260 17.00 -1.85 -7.86
C LEU A 260 17.93 -1.25 -8.93
N GLU A 261 18.27 -1.99 -9.97
CA GLU A 261 19.04 -1.43 -11.09
C GLU A 261 18.33 -0.24 -11.72
N GLN A 262 19.09 0.85 -11.89
CA GLN A 262 18.59 2.05 -12.52
C GLN A 262 18.52 1.87 -14.03
N THR A 263 17.40 2.26 -14.62
CA THR A 263 17.30 2.42 -16.07
C THR A 263 17.92 3.73 -16.53
N GLU A 264 18.30 3.83 -17.79
CA GLU A 264 18.72 5.12 -18.36
C GLU A 264 17.62 6.16 -18.13
N LYS A 265 17.96 7.22 -17.39
CA LYS A 265 17.03 8.27 -17.01
C LYS A 265 16.64 9.07 -18.27
N ALA A 266 15.43 8.94 -18.72
CA ALA A 266 14.86 9.96 -19.59
C ALA A 266 14.70 11.24 -18.75
N ARG A 267 15.69 12.16 -18.84
CA ARG A 267 15.62 13.50 -18.24
C ARG A 267 14.52 14.27 -18.95
N THR A 268 13.31 14.20 -18.46
CA THR A 268 12.30 15.20 -18.77
C THR A 268 12.49 16.37 -17.80
N ASN A 269 12.52 17.60 -18.30
CA ASN A 269 12.55 18.82 -17.50
C ASN A 269 11.26 18.87 -16.67
N THR A 270 11.34 18.44 -15.41
CA THR A 270 10.22 18.49 -14.46
C THR A 270 10.45 19.65 -13.52
N PHE A 271 9.39 20.41 -13.25
CA PHE A 271 9.44 21.54 -12.32
C PHE A 271 9.38 21.12 -10.85
N SER A 272 9.26 19.84 -10.52
CA SER A 272 9.25 19.35 -9.16
C SER A 272 10.56 18.63 -8.80
N CYS A 273 11.17 19.00 -7.68
CA CYS A 273 12.47 18.56 -7.21
C CYS A 273 12.57 17.06 -6.81
N ARG A 274 11.53 16.25 -6.97
CA ARG A 274 11.49 14.87 -6.48
C ARG A 274 11.07 13.80 -7.50
N GLU A 275 10.59 14.18 -8.67
CA GLU A 275 10.23 13.23 -9.71
C GLU A 275 11.38 13.06 -10.70
N GLU A 276 12.33 12.21 -10.38
CA GLU A 276 13.09 11.56 -11.45
C GLU A 276 12.07 10.78 -12.26
N SER A 277 11.76 11.27 -13.46
CA SER A 277 10.79 10.61 -14.34
C SER A 277 11.36 9.29 -14.82
N VAL A 278 11.08 8.23 -14.08
CA VAL A 278 11.31 6.87 -14.53
C VAL A 278 10.36 6.59 -15.68
N ILE A 279 10.82 5.94 -16.72
CA ILE A 279 9.95 5.47 -17.82
C ILE A 279 9.14 4.30 -17.27
N LEU A 280 7.84 4.53 -17.06
CA LEU A 280 6.90 3.50 -16.63
C LEU A 280 5.89 3.25 -17.73
N ASN A 281 5.79 2.02 -18.22
CA ASN A 281 4.78 1.62 -19.17
C ASN A 281 3.39 1.63 -18.54
N TYR A 282 2.43 2.23 -19.20
CA TYR A 282 1.05 2.33 -18.71
C TYR A 282 0.42 0.96 -18.47
N GLU A 283 0.64 0.01 -19.39
CA GLU A 283 0.13 -1.36 -19.27
C GLU A 283 0.65 -2.05 -18.02
N ASN A 284 1.95 -1.94 -17.75
CA ASN A 284 2.56 -2.55 -16.57
C ASN A 284 1.95 -2.02 -15.28
N VAL A 285 1.83 -0.70 -15.19
CA VAL A 285 1.20 -0.05 -14.04
C VAL A 285 -0.21 -0.57 -13.81
N ARG A 286 -1.00 -0.76 -14.88
CA ARG A 286 -2.39 -1.24 -14.77
C ARG A 286 -2.46 -2.70 -14.35
N ILE A 287 -1.60 -3.57 -14.85
CA ILE A 287 -1.49 -4.97 -14.45
C ILE A 287 -1.09 -5.06 -12.97
N LEU A 288 -0.02 -4.39 -12.59
CA LEU A 288 0.52 -4.43 -11.23
C LEU A 288 -0.43 -3.77 -10.22
N ALA A 289 -1.12 -2.68 -10.58
CA ALA A 289 -2.15 -2.09 -9.72
C ALA A 289 -3.37 -3.01 -9.52
N GLY A 290 -3.73 -3.81 -10.52
CA GLY A 290 -4.77 -4.84 -10.38
C GLY A 290 -4.35 -5.94 -9.40
N ILE A 291 -3.10 -6.40 -9.48
CA ILE A 291 -2.52 -7.34 -8.53
C ILE A 291 -2.51 -6.73 -7.12
N LEU A 292 -2.03 -5.49 -6.99
CA LEU A 292 -2.00 -4.78 -5.71
C LEU A 292 -3.38 -4.72 -5.06
N SER A 293 -4.41 -4.31 -5.82
CA SER A 293 -5.79 -4.27 -5.35
C SER A 293 -6.26 -5.62 -4.81
N GLN A 294 -6.00 -6.69 -5.55
CA GLN A 294 -6.37 -8.05 -5.16
C GLN A 294 -5.63 -8.51 -3.90
N GLN A 295 -4.31 -8.28 -3.85
CA GLN A 295 -3.47 -8.77 -2.75
C GLN A 295 -3.72 -7.99 -1.45
N ILE A 296 -3.93 -6.68 -1.52
CA ILE A 296 -4.33 -5.90 -0.34
C ILE A 296 -5.64 -6.45 0.24
N ARG A 297 -6.65 -6.72 -0.59
CA ARG A 297 -7.93 -7.28 -0.12
C ARG A 297 -7.78 -8.65 0.51
N LYS A 298 -6.94 -9.51 -0.08
CA LYS A 298 -6.67 -10.85 0.43
C LYS A 298 -5.97 -10.78 1.78
N HIS A 299 -4.83 -10.09 1.85
CA HIS A 299 -3.97 -10.06 3.04
C HIS A 299 -4.48 -9.14 4.14
N PHE A 300 -5.42 -8.22 3.83
CA PHE A 300 -6.12 -7.49 4.88
C PHE A 300 -6.94 -8.41 5.80
N LEU A 301 -7.44 -9.53 5.28
CA LEU A 301 -8.21 -10.52 6.05
C LEU A 301 -7.29 -11.45 6.87
N ASP A 302 -6.02 -11.54 6.50
CA ASP A 302 -5.01 -12.27 7.25
C ASP A 302 -4.48 -11.33 8.37
N GLU A 303 -4.35 -11.84 9.59
CA GLU A 303 -3.90 -11.01 10.73
C GLU A 303 -2.39 -10.78 10.73
N LYS A 304 -1.65 -11.48 9.86
CA LYS A 304 -0.18 -11.50 9.80
C LYS A 304 0.37 -10.38 8.94
N GLU A 305 1.65 -10.11 9.17
CA GLU A 305 2.47 -9.30 8.29
C GLU A 305 2.61 -9.95 6.91
N TYR A 306 2.87 -9.13 5.91
CA TYR A 306 3.06 -9.60 4.55
C TYR A 306 4.12 -8.78 3.81
N LEU A 307 5.07 -9.47 3.20
CA LEU A 307 6.17 -8.91 2.43
C LEU A 307 6.38 -9.71 1.15
N ASN A 308 6.20 -9.07 -0.01
CA ASN A 308 6.29 -9.76 -1.30
C ASN A 308 6.66 -8.81 -2.44
N ILE A 309 7.31 -9.37 -3.46
CA ILE A 309 7.51 -8.75 -4.75
C ILE A 309 6.74 -9.55 -5.81
N TRP A 310 6.10 -8.87 -6.75
CA TRP A 310 5.55 -9.46 -7.98
C TRP A 310 6.36 -8.95 -9.16
N HIS A 311 7.06 -9.86 -9.82
CA HIS A 311 7.81 -9.60 -11.03
C HIS A 311 6.94 -9.86 -12.27
N LEU A 312 6.77 -8.84 -13.11
CA LEU A 312 6.08 -8.93 -14.40
C LEU A 312 7.12 -9.16 -15.51
N ASN A 313 7.10 -10.36 -16.09
CA ASN A 313 7.90 -10.62 -17.28
C ASN A 313 7.26 -9.93 -18.50
N MET A 314 7.99 -8.97 -19.06
CA MET A 314 7.52 -8.15 -20.17
C MET A 314 7.45 -8.89 -21.51
N GLU A 315 8.17 -10.02 -21.64
CA GLU A 315 8.21 -10.76 -22.92
C GLU A 315 6.99 -11.65 -23.11
N ASP A 316 6.52 -12.30 -22.03
CA ASP A 316 5.43 -13.26 -22.09
C ASP A 316 4.20 -12.85 -21.25
N GLY A 317 4.28 -11.72 -20.52
CA GLY A 317 3.19 -11.19 -19.70
C GLY A 317 2.90 -11.99 -18.43
N THR A 318 3.76 -12.94 -18.05
CA THR A 318 3.58 -13.70 -16.80
C THR A 318 3.95 -12.85 -15.58
N VAL A 319 3.24 -13.08 -14.47
CA VAL A 319 3.56 -12.46 -13.19
C VAL A 319 3.97 -13.53 -12.20
N LYS A 320 5.17 -13.39 -11.64
CA LYS A 320 5.73 -14.29 -10.65
C LYS A 320 5.70 -13.64 -9.27
N SER A 321 5.09 -14.32 -8.30
CA SER A 321 5.17 -13.93 -6.89
C SER A 321 6.49 -14.40 -6.30
N LEU A 322 7.20 -13.49 -5.64
CA LEU A 322 8.49 -13.70 -5.00
C LEU A 322 8.38 -13.34 -3.51
N PRO A 323 7.91 -14.30 -2.66
CA PRO A 323 7.77 -14.03 -1.24
C PRO A 323 9.13 -13.80 -0.59
N MET A 324 9.15 -12.88 0.36
CA MET A 324 10.29 -12.52 1.18
C MET A 324 10.09 -12.98 2.61
N SER A 325 11.19 -13.24 3.31
CA SER A 325 11.17 -13.63 4.73
C SER A 325 11.11 -12.40 5.64
N VAL A 326 10.35 -12.52 6.72
CA VAL A 326 10.24 -11.50 7.76
C VAL A 326 10.94 -11.99 9.02
N SER A 327 11.68 -11.10 9.69
CA SER A 327 12.44 -11.37 10.91
C SER A 327 11.61 -11.08 12.16
N VAL A 328 11.91 -11.76 13.25
CA VAL A 328 11.54 -11.27 14.59
C VAL A 328 12.57 -10.23 15.01
N TRP A 329 12.13 -9.14 15.60
CA TRP A 329 12.99 -8.03 15.99
C TRP A 329 13.08 -7.91 17.50
N LYS A 330 14.30 -7.75 18.01
CA LYS A 330 14.58 -7.45 19.42
C LYS A 330 14.94 -5.99 19.58
N GLN A 331 14.34 -5.34 20.55
CA GLN A 331 14.57 -3.93 20.86
C GLN A 331 15.51 -3.79 22.05
N TYR A 332 16.50 -2.94 21.89
CA TYR A 332 17.42 -2.49 22.95
C TYR A 332 17.36 -0.97 23.01
N SER A 333 17.21 -0.40 24.21
CA SER A 333 17.13 1.05 24.37
C SER A 333 18.15 1.50 25.41
N PHE A 334 18.93 2.52 25.04
CA PHE A 334 19.91 3.14 25.92
C PHE A 334 20.00 4.64 25.63
N SER A 335 19.95 5.46 26.69
CA SER A 335 19.90 6.92 26.57
C SER A 335 18.78 7.38 25.61
N ASN A 336 19.15 7.95 24.48
CA ASN A 336 18.23 8.47 23.44
C ASN A 336 18.27 7.65 22.14
N VAL A 337 18.87 6.45 22.15
CA VAL A 337 19.00 5.56 20.99
C VAL A 337 18.22 4.28 21.22
N THR A 338 17.45 3.87 20.24
CA THR A 338 16.81 2.57 20.17
C THR A 338 17.46 1.74 19.07
N VAL A 339 17.86 0.52 19.39
CA VAL A 339 18.41 -0.43 18.42
C VAL A 339 17.45 -1.58 18.23
N TYR A 340 17.06 -1.81 16.99
CA TYR A 340 16.36 -3.02 16.57
C TYR A 340 17.38 -4.01 15.98
N LEU A 341 17.46 -5.20 16.56
CA LEU A 341 18.31 -6.29 16.08
C LEU A 341 17.45 -7.40 15.50
N SER A 342 17.68 -7.74 14.24
CA SER A 342 17.01 -8.87 13.57
C SER A 342 17.42 -10.20 14.19
N SER A 343 16.46 -11.09 14.41
CA SER A 343 16.70 -12.46 14.88
C SER A 343 17.65 -13.24 13.96
N VAL A 344 17.62 -12.95 12.65
CA VAL A 344 18.55 -13.59 11.68
C VAL A 344 20.01 -13.27 12.00
N VAL A 345 20.31 -12.03 12.35
CA VAL A 345 21.67 -11.61 12.75
C VAL A 345 22.04 -12.23 14.08
N GLU A 346 21.15 -12.21 15.06
CA GLU A 346 21.40 -12.81 16.38
C GLU A 346 21.65 -14.32 16.26
N ASP A 347 20.88 -15.04 15.47
CA ASP A 347 21.04 -16.48 15.27
C ASP A 347 22.38 -16.80 14.60
N LYS A 348 22.80 -16.00 13.62
CA LYS A 348 24.14 -16.11 13.01
C LYS A 348 25.26 -15.90 14.04
N MET A 349 25.16 -14.84 14.86
CA MET A 349 26.13 -14.60 15.96
C MET A 349 26.18 -15.78 16.94
N LYS A 350 25.03 -16.32 17.30
CA LYS A 350 24.93 -17.48 18.20
C LYS A 350 25.62 -18.71 17.60
N ILE A 351 25.39 -19.03 16.34
CA ILE A 351 26.05 -20.13 15.66
C ILE A 351 27.58 -19.96 15.65
N MET A 352 28.06 -18.75 15.33
CA MET A 352 29.49 -18.46 15.33
C MET A 352 30.11 -18.58 16.74
N TYR A 353 29.42 -18.11 17.79
CA TYR A 353 29.83 -18.26 19.19
C TYR A 353 29.93 -19.75 19.59
N GLU A 354 28.92 -20.56 19.25
CA GLU A 354 28.87 -21.97 19.59
C GLU A 354 29.91 -22.81 18.82
N THR A 355 30.25 -22.40 17.59
CA THR A 355 31.26 -23.07 16.76
C THR A 355 32.70 -22.63 17.06
N SER A 356 32.88 -21.56 17.83
CA SER A 356 34.19 -21.02 18.24
C SER A 356 34.39 -21.02 19.76
N PRO A 357 34.31 -22.19 20.44
CA PRO A 357 34.25 -22.25 21.92
C PRO A 357 35.58 -21.86 22.61
N ASN A 358 36.68 -21.83 21.88
CA ASN A 358 38.01 -21.63 22.43
C ASN A 358 38.70 -20.34 21.93
N ALA A 359 38.08 -19.59 21.07
CA ALA A 359 38.61 -18.34 20.55
C ALA A 359 37.48 -17.33 20.31
N GLU A 360 37.78 -16.05 20.47
CA GLU A 360 36.87 -14.99 20.12
C GLU A 360 36.67 -14.94 18.61
N THR A 361 35.48 -14.70 18.19
CA THR A 361 35.07 -14.46 16.80
C THR A 361 34.24 -13.20 16.68
N GLY A 362 34.03 -12.69 15.48
CA GLY A 362 33.29 -11.47 15.31
C GLY A 362 33.01 -11.14 13.85
N GLY A 363 32.63 -9.90 13.60
CA GLY A 363 32.36 -9.41 12.26
C GLY A 363 31.76 -8.00 12.23
N CYS A 364 31.39 -7.59 11.04
CA CYS A 364 30.82 -6.27 10.78
C CYS A 364 29.30 -6.30 10.81
N LEU A 365 28.70 -5.24 11.37
CA LEU A 365 27.26 -5.02 11.43
C LEU A 365 26.82 -4.04 10.37
N PHE A 366 25.77 -4.40 9.67
CA PHE A 366 25.17 -3.60 8.59
C PHE A 366 23.68 -3.38 8.83
N GLY A 367 23.21 -2.25 8.37
CA GLY A 367 21.82 -1.89 8.50
C GLY A 367 21.53 -0.46 8.10
N SER A 368 20.50 0.11 8.70
CA SER A 368 20.06 1.49 8.45
C SER A 368 19.85 2.23 9.77
N TYR A 369 19.75 3.55 9.72
CA TYR A 369 19.43 4.35 10.89
C TYR A 369 18.48 5.50 10.54
N ASP A 370 17.69 5.90 11.51
CA ASP A 370 16.78 7.03 11.43
C ASP A 370 17.10 8.01 12.57
N ARG A 371 17.65 9.17 12.21
CA ARG A 371 18.05 10.18 13.19
C ARG A 371 16.90 10.92 13.81
N ASP A 372 15.85 11.15 13.03
CA ASP A 372 14.68 11.90 13.50
C ASP A 372 13.96 11.15 14.63
N TYR A 373 14.02 9.81 14.60
CA TYR A 373 13.43 8.95 15.62
C TYR A 373 14.46 8.35 16.59
N GLY A 374 15.76 8.56 16.38
CA GLY A 374 16.81 8.01 17.23
C GLY A 374 16.90 6.48 17.16
N ILE A 375 16.70 5.89 15.97
CA ILE A 375 16.60 4.44 15.77
C ILE A 375 17.71 3.92 14.88
N ILE A 376 18.27 2.78 15.25
CA ILE A 376 19.25 2.01 14.46
C ILE A 376 18.69 0.61 14.23
N TYR A 377 18.72 0.14 12.99
CA TYR A 377 18.22 -1.19 12.58
C TYR A 377 19.38 -2.03 12.09
N ILE A 378 19.66 -3.16 12.77
CA ILE A 378 20.71 -4.11 12.42
C ILE A 378 20.04 -5.37 11.84
N TYR A 379 20.25 -5.62 10.56
CA TYR A 379 19.58 -6.72 9.87
C TYR A 379 20.48 -7.54 8.95
N TYR A 380 21.74 -7.17 8.84
CA TYR A 380 22.72 -7.92 8.10
C TYR A 380 24.08 -7.90 8.81
N MET A 381 24.85 -8.95 8.67
CA MET A 381 26.20 -9.04 9.18
C MET A 381 27.12 -9.73 8.19
N VAL A 382 28.37 -9.31 8.18
CA VAL A 382 29.47 -9.96 7.46
C VAL A 382 30.40 -10.57 8.49
N GLU A 383 30.72 -11.85 8.30
CA GLU A 383 31.66 -12.58 9.15
C GLU A 383 33.06 -12.01 9.02
N ALA A 384 33.89 -12.26 10.03
CA ALA A 384 35.27 -11.86 10.02
C ALA A 384 36.04 -12.49 8.83
N PRO A 385 36.83 -11.70 8.07
CA PRO A 385 37.65 -12.23 6.99
C PRO A 385 38.70 -13.26 7.47
N GLU A 386 39.20 -14.07 6.56
CA GLU A 386 40.21 -15.11 6.86
C GLU A 386 41.52 -14.57 7.43
N ASP A 387 41.87 -13.32 7.14
CA ASP A 387 43.07 -12.64 7.70
C ASP A 387 42.85 -12.11 9.13
N SER A 388 41.69 -12.41 9.77
CA SER A 388 41.41 -12.03 11.14
C SER A 388 42.22 -12.87 12.14
N ILE A 389 42.52 -12.28 13.31
CA ILE A 389 43.25 -12.96 14.38
C ILE A 389 42.27 -13.33 15.48
N HIS A 390 42.17 -14.62 15.79
CA HIS A 390 41.30 -15.19 16.77
C HIS A 390 42.13 -15.80 17.93
N THR A 391 41.96 -15.28 19.13
CA THR A 391 42.60 -15.83 20.35
C THR A 391 41.53 -16.08 21.43
N PRO A 392 41.85 -16.79 22.52
CA PRO A 392 40.90 -17.00 23.62
C PRO A 392 40.44 -15.71 24.34
N VAL A 393 41.16 -14.61 24.19
CA VAL A 393 41.00 -13.36 24.95
C VAL A 393 41.05 -12.09 24.07
N SER A 394 41.13 -12.23 22.76
CA SER A 394 41.11 -11.10 21.85
C SER A 394 40.72 -11.52 20.44
N PHE A 395 40.01 -10.64 19.78
CA PHE A 395 39.66 -10.72 18.37
C PHE A 395 40.12 -9.46 17.65
N VAL A 396 40.89 -9.65 16.57
CA VAL A 396 41.28 -8.55 15.67
C VAL A 396 40.73 -8.85 14.30
N ARG A 397 39.81 -8.02 13.85
CA ARG A 397 39.17 -8.18 12.55
C ARG A 397 40.15 -7.87 11.42
N GLY A 398 40.25 -8.76 10.43
CA GLY A 398 40.94 -8.53 9.17
C GLY A 398 40.20 -7.56 8.23
N PHE A 399 40.73 -7.40 7.03
CA PHE A 399 40.17 -6.49 6.01
C PHE A 399 39.92 -7.18 4.67
N GLY A 400 40.34 -8.44 4.50
CA GLY A 400 40.25 -9.16 3.24
C GLY A 400 38.82 -9.28 2.72
N GLY A 401 38.52 -8.75 1.52
CA GLY A 401 37.22 -8.84 0.87
C GLY A 401 36.11 -7.96 1.43
N LEU A 402 36.35 -7.21 2.52
CA LEU A 402 35.31 -6.39 3.15
C LEU A 402 34.85 -5.21 2.28
N THR A 403 35.78 -4.62 1.52
CA THR A 403 35.49 -3.50 0.63
C THR A 403 34.57 -3.95 -0.49
N GLU A 404 34.88 -5.06 -1.12
CA GLU A 404 34.11 -5.67 -2.21
C GLU A 404 32.71 -6.05 -1.73
N GLU A 405 32.62 -6.63 -0.53
CA GLU A 405 31.31 -6.99 0.04
C GLU A 405 30.51 -5.75 0.43
N TYR A 406 31.14 -4.71 0.96
CA TYR A 406 30.47 -3.43 1.23
C TYR A 406 29.95 -2.80 -0.06
N GLU A 407 30.74 -2.78 -1.13
CA GLU A 407 30.32 -2.27 -2.43
C GLU A 407 29.14 -3.08 -2.99
N ARG A 408 29.18 -4.41 -2.88
CA ARG A 408 28.07 -5.29 -3.29
C ARG A 408 26.78 -4.97 -2.54
N ILE A 409 26.84 -4.92 -1.21
CA ILE A 409 25.66 -4.64 -0.34
C ILE A 409 25.06 -3.28 -0.67
N THR A 410 25.90 -2.26 -0.81
CA THR A 410 25.44 -0.91 -1.09
C THR A 410 24.84 -0.76 -2.48
N ALA A 411 25.40 -1.44 -3.47
CA ALA A 411 24.86 -1.47 -4.84
C ALA A 411 23.47 -2.14 -4.87
N LEU A 412 23.33 -3.32 -4.24
CA LEU A 412 22.07 -4.06 -4.20
C LEU A 412 20.93 -3.30 -3.51
N THR A 413 21.27 -2.40 -2.59
CA THR A 413 20.28 -1.65 -1.79
C THR A 413 20.20 -0.17 -2.15
N TYR A 414 20.79 0.23 -3.26
CA TYR A 414 20.86 1.63 -3.69
C TYR A 414 21.34 2.55 -2.57
N HIS A 415 22.41 2.15 -1.89
CA HIS A 415 23.06 2.86 -0.78
C HIS A 415 22.20 3.08 0.47
N GLN A 416 21.13 2.30 0.67
CA GLN A 416 20.31 2.39 1.89
C GLN A 416 20.96 1.67 3.07
N VAL A 417 21.73 0.61 2.81
CA VAL A 417 22.43 -0.15 3.84
C VAL A 417 23.82 0.45 4.08
N ARG A 418 24.17 0.58 5.35
CA ARG A 418 25.42 1.18 5.82
C ARG A 418 26.13 0.25 6.81
N TYR A 419 27.43 0.43 6.93
CA TYR A 419 28.19 -0.10 8.06
C TYR A 419 27.76 0.65 9.33
N LEU A 420 27.46 -0.11 10.39
CA LEU A 420 26.93 0.43 11.65
C LEU A 420 27.84 0.14 12.84
N GLY A 421 28.78 -0.79 12.70
CA GLY A 421 29.66 -1.16 13.80
C GLY A 421 30.13 -2.62 13.76
N GLU A 422 30.50 -3.13 14.90
CA GLU A 422 31.14 -4.45 15.03
C GLU A 422 30.52 -5.28 16.16
N TRP A 423 30.66 -6.58 16.00
CA TRP A 423 30.38 -7.51 17.08
C TRP A 423 31.54 -8.46 17.29
N HIS A 424 31.71 -8.96 18.52
CA HIS A 424 32.63 -10.06 18.83
C HIS A 424 32.06 -10.92 19.96
N SER A 425 32.68 -12.09 20.15
CA SER A 425 32.27 -13.03 21.17
C SER A 425 33.30 -13.12 22.30
N HIS A 426 32.82 -13.41 23.53
CA HIS A 426 33.63 -13.76 24.68
C HIS A 426 33.40 -15.24 25.05
N PRO A 427 34.23 -16.19 24.54
CA PRO A 427 34.07 -17.61 24.80
C PRO A 427 34.10 -17.93 26.32
N ASN A 428 33.09 -18.61 26.84
CA ASN A 428 32.99 -18.99 28.25
C ASN A 428 33.06 -17.84 29.28
N MET A 429 33.03 -16.59 28.85
CA MET A 429 33.06 -15.40 29.71
C MET A 429 31.74 -14.63 29.65
N PRO A 430 31.45 -13.74 30.63
CA PRO A 430 30.32 -12.84 30.56
C PRO A 430 30.42 -11.91 29.34
N ASN A 431 29.25 -11.44 28.88
CA ASN A 431 29.11 -10.48 27.78
C ASN A 431 29.46 -9.02 28.18
N ARG A 432 30.41 -8.81 29.09
CA ARG A 432 30.80 -7.47 29.55
C ARG A 432 32.02 -7.00 28.80
N PRO A 433 32.08 -5.70 28.41
CA PRO A 433 33.23 -5.13 27.76
C PRO A 433 34.50 -5.27 28.63
N SER A 434 35.64 -5.64 28.03
CA SER A 434 36.94 -5.53 28.62
C SER A 434 37.49 -4.09 28.52
N ALA A 435 38.60 -3.80 29.14
CA ALA A 435 39.25 -2.48 29.01
C ALA A 435 39.66 -2.16 27.57
N ILE A 436 40.00 -3.20 26.79
CA ILE A 436 40.34 -3.07 25.36
C ILE A 436 39.08 -2.73 24.56
N ASP A 437 37.96 -3.41 24.85
CA ASP A 437 36.67 -3.14 24.18
C ASP A 437 36.17 -1.73 24.47
N GLU A 438 36.38 -1.22 25.69
CA GLU A 438 36.06 0.15 26.05
C GLU A 438 36.88 1.17 25.27
N GLN A 439 38.19 0.94 25.14
CA GLN A 439 39.07 1.81 24.37
C GLN A 439 38.66 1.80 22.89
N GLN A 440 38.50 0.63 22.29
CA GLN A 440 38.12 0.46 20.89
C GLN A 440 36.75 1.14 20.59
N PHE A 441 35.77 0.92 21.48
CA PHE A 441 34.47 1.56 21.33
C PHE A 441 34.59 3.08 21.34
N ASN A 442 35.35 3.66 22.25
CA ASN A 442 35.54 5.10 22.35
C ASN A 442 36.24 5.69 21.11
N GLU A 443 37.26 5.01 20.61
CA GLU A 443 38.00 5.42 19.41
C GLU A 443 37.08 5.40 18.17
N MET A 444 36.44 4.27 17.91
CA MET A 444 35.59 4.08 16.74
C MET A 444 34.31 4.92 16.79
N SER A 445 33.69 5.03 17.96
CA SER A 445 32.50 5.86 18.10
C SER A 445 32.79 7.35 17.90
N THR A 446 33.98 7.82 18.37
CA THR A 446 34.43 9.20 18.13
C THR A 446 34.67 9.47 16.65
N GLU A 447 35.31 8.53 15.96
CA GLU A 447 35.55 8.62 14.53
C GLU A 447 34.25 8.66 13.74
N GLN A 448 33.33 7.73 13.99
CA GLN A 448 32.04 7.68 13.31
C GLN A 448 31.19 8.93 13.58
N GLN A 449 31.12 9.38 14.84
CA GLN A 449 30.41 10.60 15.19
C GLN A 449 31.01 11.86 14.53
N SER A 450 32.35 11.89 14.31
CA SER A 450 32.96 13.00 13.57
C SER A 450 32.49 13.11 12.13
N GLN A 451 31.99 12.01 11.56
CA GLN A 451 31.43 11.91 10.22
C GLN A 451 29.89 11.93 10.24
N ASP A 452 29.32 12.19 11.41
CA ASP A 452 27.87 12.20 11.61
C ASP A 452 27.24 10.82 11.33
N LEU A 453 27.90 9.75 11.76
CA LEU A 453 27.47 8.35 11.58
C LEU A 453 27.29 7.67 12.94
N PRO A 454 26.32 6.74 13.07
CA PRO A 454 26.16 5.94 14.29
C PRO A 454 27.24 4.88 14.41
N PHE A 455 27.48 4.44 15.64
CA PHE A 455 28.32 3.28 15.91
C PHE A 455 27.72 2.35 16.95
N ILE A 456 27.70 1.06 16.66
CA ILE A 456 27.18 -0.01 17.51
C ILE A 456 28.30 -1.01 17.81
N GLN A 457 28.38 -1.44 19.08
CA GLN A 457 29.15 -2.60 19.48
C GLN A 457 28.24 -3.64 20.12
N ILE A 458 28.37 -4.88 19.68
CA ILE A 458 27.67 -6.03 20.27
C ILE A 458 28.71 -7.04 20.78
N ILE A 459 28.55 -7.51 22.03
CA ILE A 459 29.37 -8.56 22.62
C ILE A 459 28.50 -9.75 22.94
N TYR A 460 28.80 -10.92 22.36
CA TYR A 460 28.11 -12.17 22.66
C TYR A 460 28.89 -12.99 23.68
N GLY A 461 28.33 -13.22 24.84
CA GLY A 461 28.97 -13.99 25.90
C GLY A 461 28.04 -15.02 26.52
N LYS A 462 28.49 -15.70 27.57
CA LYS A 462 27.73 -16.76 28.27
C LYS A 462 26.32 -16.34 28.71
N ASN A 463 26.13 -15.04 28.97
CA ASN A 463 24.84 -14.49 29.43
C ASN A 463 24.00 -13.90 28.29
N GLY A 464 24.32 -14.17 27.02
CA GLY A 464 23.65 -13.61 25.85
C GLY A 464 24.34 -12.37 25.31
N LEU A 465 23.58 -11.44 24.76
CA LEU A 465 24.10 -10.22 24.11
C LEU A 465 24.26 -9.06 25.10
N TYR A 466 25.33 -8.31 24.93
CA TYR A 466 25.48 -6.93 25.39
C TYR A 466 25.48 -6.02 24.19
N VAL A 467 24.65 -5.01 24.17
CA VAL A 467 24.48 -4.08 23.06
C VAL A 467 24.69 -2.66 23.56
N ARG A 468 25.53 -1.88 22.89
CA ARG A 468 25.71 -0.46 23.12
C ARG A 468 25.93 0.29 21.84
N GLY A 469 25.68 1.59 21.85
CA GLY A 469 25.90 2.42 20.69
C GLY A 469 25.70 3.90 20.92
N VAL A 470 26.08 4.65 19.91
CA VAL A 470 25.94 6.11 19.81
C VAL A 470 25.35 6.47 18.44
N MET A 471 24.68 7.64 18.38
CA MET A 471 24.15 8.21 17.14
C MET A 471 24.64 9.65 16.98
#